data_5d7cd369765ab998ff77e8f3c99baf9d
#
_entry.id   5d7cd369765ab998ff77e8f3c99baf9d
#
_cell.length_a   1.000
_cell.length_b   1.000
_cell.length_c   1.000
_cell.angle_alpha   90.00
_cell.angle_beta   90.00
_cell.angle_gamma   90.00
#
_symmetry.space_group_name_H-M   'P 1'
#
loop_
_entity.id
_entity.type
_entity.pdbx_description
1 polymer ?
#
loop_
_entity_poly.entity_id
_entity_poly.type
_entity_poly.pdbx_seq_one_letter_code
_entity_poly.pdbx_strand_id
1 'polypeptide(L)'
;MSGSASLAIVAHERFLTARIDITGGPDIRADRTRVPWWSFTKTALATAALQLVARGQCRLDARIDGRAYTLRQLLQHRAGVPNYGGLASYHEAVRRGEKPWTVGQTLERVGADRLDFDPGKGWRYSNVGYFFVRRLIERTTGRDIGSALRDLVFDPLGLGSVRLATSARSFALHRGGLCAR
;
A
#
# COMPACT_ATOMS: atom_id res chain seq x y z
N MET A 1 18.94 5.93 -19.20
CA MET A 1 17.91 5.87 -18.14
C MET A 1 18.58 6.20 -16.82
N SER A 2 18.36 7.40 -16.29
CA SER A 2 18.86 7.81 -14.97
C SER A 2 17.85 7.32 -13.92
N GLY A 3 18.27 6.39 -13.08
CA GLY A 3 17.47 5.92 -11.95
C GLY A 3 18.04 6.48 -10.66
N SER A 4 17.19 6.98 -9.77
CA SER A 4 17.59 7.33 -8.41
C SER A 4 16.95 6.36 -7.42
N ALA A 5 17.70 5.87 -6.46
CA ALA A 5 17.21 5.09 -5.34
C ALA A 5 17.29 5.92 -4.05
N SER A 6 16.27 5.80 -3.20
CA SER A 6 16.27 6.45 -1.89
C SER A 6 16.36 5.39 -0.81
N LEU A 7 17.31 5.55 0.11
CA LEU A 7 17.50 4.70 1.27
C LEU A 7 17.24 5.51 2.54
N ALA A 8 16.40 5.00 3.42
CA ALA A 8 16.22 5.56 4.76
C ALA A 8 16.83 4.61 5.79
N ILE A 9 17.72 5.11 6.61
CA ILE A 9 18.35 4.37 7.71
C ILE A 9 17.93 5.03 9.02
N VAL A 10 17.38 4.24 9.93
CA VAL A 10 17.08 4.67 11.31
C VAL A 10 18.18 4.13 12.22
N ALA A 11 18.99 5.01 12.76
CA ALA A 11 20.01 4.67 13.73
C ALA A 11 19.98 5.67 14.89
N HIS A 12 19.83 5.18 16.13
CA HIS A 12 19.90 5.98 17.37
C HIS A 12 19.17 7.34 17.29
N GLU A 13 17.84 7.31 17.17
CA GLU A 13 16.96 8.50 17.16
C GLU A 13 17.21 9.53 16.03
N ARG A 14 18.06 9.24 15.08
CA ARG A 14 18.29 10.07 13.90
C ARG A 14 17.81 9.38 12.64
N PHE A 15 16.98 10.09 11.87
CA PHE A 15 16.61 9.68 10.52
C PHE A 15 17.67 10.20 9.55
N LEU A 16 18.40 9.30 8.93
CA LEU A 16 19.27 9.61 7.80
C LEU A 16 18.54 9.18 6.53
N THR A 17 18.21 10.14 5.68
CA THR A 17 17.75 9.86 4.32
C THR A 17 18.91 10.07 3.38
N ALA A 18 19.26 9.03 2.63
CA ALA A 18 20.25 9.15 1.56
C ALA A 18 19.52 8.98 0.22
N ARG A 19 19.76 9.90 -0.69
CA ARG A 19 19.40 9.75 -2.10
C ARG A 19 20.65 9.26 -2.83
N ILE A 20 20.56 8.09 -3.45
CA ILE A 20 21.63 7.57 -4.29
C ILE A 20 21.26 7.91 -5.72
N ASP A 21 22.02 8.78 -6.34
CA ASP A 21 22.00 8.97 -7.79
C ASP A 21 22.91 7.90 -8.40
N ILE A 22 22.39 7.13 -9.36
CA ILE A 22 23.15 6.05 -10.03
C ILE A 22 24.36 6.61 -10.80
N THR A 23 24.40 7.91 -11.05
CA THR A 23 25.45 8.57 -11.82
C THR A 23 26.47 9.35 -11.00
N GLY A 24 26.27 9.60 -9.69
CA GLY A 24 27.07 10.59 -8.98
C GLY A 24 27.38 10.37 -7.50
N GLY A 25 27.14 9.20 -6.93
CA GLY A 25 27.44 8.94 -5.52
C GLY A 25 26.37 9.44 -4.53
N PRO A 26 26.55 9.20 -3.22
CA PRO A 26 25.54 9.53 -2.22
C PRO A 26 25.48 11.04 -1.95
N ASP A 27 24.37 11.69 -2.26
CA ASP A 27 24.05 13.02 -1.74
C ASP A 27 23.31 12.87 -0.40
N ILE A 28 24.04 12.95 0.70
CA ILE A 28 23.48 12.86 2.06
C ILE A 28 23.00 14.25 2.45
N ARG A 29 21.83 14.65 1.95
CA ARG A 29 21.12 15.83 2.43
C ARG A 29 19.90 15.39 3.20
N ALA A 30 19.53 16.16 4.22
CA ALA A 30 18.20 16.08 4.83
C ALA A 30 17.16 16.55 3.80
N ASP A 31 16.90 15.70 2.80
CA ASP A 31 16.03 16.03 1.70
C ASP A 31 14.57 15.95 2.17
N ARG A 32 13.86 17.06 2.07
CA ARG A 32 12.42 17.14 2.31
C ARG A 32 11.59 16.64 1.14
N THR A 33 12.22 16.03 0.13
CA THR A 33 11.53 15.47 -1.03
C THR A 33 10.62 14.32 -0.60
N ARG A 34 9.35 14.44 -0.93
CA ARG A 34 8.40 13.35 -0.70
C ARG A 34 8.63 12.25 -1.71
N VAL A 35 8.76 11.03 -1.23
CA VAL A 35 8.91 9.84 -2.06
C VAL A 35 7.66 8.95 -1.97
N PRO A 36 7.24 8.33 -3.06
CA PRO A 36 6.12 7.39 -3.02
C PRO A 36 6.52 6.10 -2.29
N TRP A 37 5.70 5.69 -1.35
CA TRP A 37 5.94 4.47 -0.57
C TRP A 37 5.60 3.18 -1.31
N TRP A 38 4.90 3.27 -2.43
CA TRP A 38 4.48 2.09 -3.19
C TRP A 38 3.89 1.00 -2.27
N SER A 39 4.40 -0.22 -2.39
CA SER A 39 3.92 -1.34 -1.57
C SER A 39 4.22 -1.22 -0.07
N PHE A 40 5.13 -0.34 0.35
CA PHE A 40 5.33 -0.05 1.77
C PHE A 40 4.08 0.58 2.42
N THR A 41 3.17 1.16 1.64
CA THR A 41 1.84 1.58 2.10
C THR A 41 1.07 0.45 2.80
N LYS A 42 1.33 -0.82 2.44
CA LYS A 42 0.73 -1.98 3.10
C LYS A 42 1.13 -2.10 4.56
N THR A 43 2.33 -1.66 4.93
CA THR A 43 2.77 -1.60 6.34
C THR A 43 1.88 -0.66 7.13
N ALA A 44 1.57 0.54 6.60
CA ALA A 44 0.66 1.46 7.26
C ALA A 44 -0.77 0.88 7.39
N LEU A 45 -1.28 0.23 6.33
CA LEU A 45 -2.58 -0.45 6.39
C LEU A 45 -2.59 -1.60 7.41
N ALA A 46 -1.53 -2.40 7.46
CA ALA A 46 -1.41 -3.49 8.42
C ALA A 46 -1.35 -2.94 9.87
N THR A 47 -0.56 -1.89 10.11
CA THR A 47 -0.48 -1.22 11.41
C THR A 47 -1.84 -0.69 11.84
N ALA A 48 -2.57 0.01 10.95
CA ALA A 48 -3.91 0.51 11.25
C ALA A 48 -4.89 -0.63 11.60
N ALA A 49 -4.88 -1.71 10.80
CA ALA A 49 -5.73 -2.87 11.07
C ALA A 49 -5.40 -3.52 12.43
N LEU A 50 -4.12 -3.66 12.76
CA LEU A 50 -3.67 -4.21 14.05
C LEU A 50 -4.00 -3.28 15.24
N GLN A 51 -3.98 -1.97 15.05
CA GLN A 51 -4.47 -1.01 16.05
C GLN A 51 -5.97 -1.21 16.33
N LEU A 52 -6.79 -1.43 15.28
CA LEU A 52 -8.20 -1.73 15.46
C LEU A 52 -8.42 -3.07 16.20
N VAL A 53 -7.58 -4.08 15.93
CA VAL A 53 -7.58 -5.34 16.69
C VAL A 53 -7.22 -5.10 18.15
N ALA A 54 -6.17 -4.35 18.44
CA ALA A 54 -5.73 -4.04 19.80
C ALA A 54 -6.80 -3.27 20.59
N ARG A 55 -7.61 -2.45 19.92
CA ARG A 55 -8.75 -1.73 20.51
C ARG A 55 -10.02 -2.58 20.62
N GLY A 56 -10.01 -3.84 20.23
CA GLY A 56 -11.17 -4.72 20.25
C GLY A 56 -12.24 -4.39 19.19
N GLN A 57 -11.95 -3.51 18.24
CA GLN A 57 -12.89 -3.05 17.22
C GLN A 57 -13.03 -4.04 16.04
N CYS A 58 -12.07 -4.92 15.87
CA CYS A 58 -12.15 -6.06 14.97
C CYS A 58 -11.33 -7.24 15.50
N ARG A 59 -11.52 -8.43 14.93
CA ARG A 59 -10.82 -9.64 15.36
C ARG A 59 -9.92 -10.14 14.24
N LEU A 60 -8.67 -10.46 14.59
CA LEU A 60 -7.65 -10.91 13.64
C LEU A 60 -8.05 -12.22 12.92
N ASP A 61 -8.72 -13.12 13.64
CA ASP A 61 -9.11 -14.44 13.15
C ASP A 61 -10.59 -14.54 12.76
N ALA A 62 -11.33 -13.43 12.77
CA ALA A 62 -12.68 -13.40 12.23
C ALA A 62 -12.67 -13.39 10.70
N ARG A 63 -13.64 -14.07 10.11
CA ARG A 63 -13.88 -14.00 8.66
C ARG A 63 -14.28 -12.58 8.25
N ILE A 64 -13.78 -12.12 7.12
CA ILE A 64 -14.07 -10.79 6.59
C ILE A 64 -15.24 -10.88 5.61
N ASP A 65 -16.29 -10.11 5.87
CA ASP A 65 -17.44 -9.95 4.97
C ASP A 65 -18.05 -11.27 4.49
N GLY A 66 -18.11 -12.28 5.38
CA GLY A 66 -18.61 -13.62 5.04
C GLY A 66 -17.68 -14.44 4.12
N ARG A 67 -16.51 -13.95 3.79
CA ARG A 67 -15.55 -14.63 2.94
C ARG A 67 -14.84 -15.77 3.68
N ALA A 68 -14.22 -16.69 2.93
CA ALA A 68 -13.56 -17.87 3.50
C ALA A 68 -12.28 -17.56 4.29
N TYR A 69 -11.74 -16.35 4.20
CA TYR A 69 -10.48 -15.95 4.82
C TYR A 69 -10.64 -14.93 5.94
N THR A 70 -9.60 -14.81 6.77
CA THR A 70 -9.53 -13.93 7.93
C THR A 70 -8.65 -12.71 7.66
N LEU A 71 -8.70 -11.68 8.54
CA LEU A 71 -7.78 -10.55 8.51
C LEU A 71 -6.32 -11.02 8.61
N ARG A 72 -6.01 -11.96 9.50
CA ARG A 72 -4.66 -12.54 9.61
C ARG A 72 -4.15 -13.06 8.27
N GLN A 73 -4.98 -13.84 7.58
CA GLN A 73 -4.59 -14.44 6.30
C GLN A 73 -4.40 -13.40 5.20
N LEU A 74 -5.17 -12.32 5.19
CA LEU A 74 -4.97 -11.20 4.28
C LEU A 74 -3.63 -10.49 4.55
N LEU A 75 -3.36 -10.13 5.81
CA LEU A 75 -2.14 -9.44 6.21
C LEU A 75 -0.89 -10.26 5.89
N GLN A 76 -0.98 -11.58 5.98
CA GLN A 76 0.11 -12.52 5.70
C GLN A 76 0.21 -12.95 4.23
N HIS A 77 -0.66 -12.46 3.34
CA HIS A 77 -0.76 -12.94 1.95
C HIS A 77 -1.07 -14.43 1.83
N ARG A 78 -1.82 -14.97 2.79
CA ARG A 78 -2.21 -16.40 2.86
C ARG A 78 -3.71 -16.62 2.65
N ALA A 79 -4.42 -15.60 2.17
CA ALA A 79 -5.86 -15.66 1.93
C ALA A 79 -6.24 -16.33 0.59
N GLY A 80 -5.29 -16.58 -0.30
CA GLY A 80 -5.58 -17.10 -1.64
C GLY A 80 -6.17 -16.09 -2.62
N VAL A 81 -6.30 -14.81 -2.24
CA VAL A 81 -6.88 -13.77 -3.10
C VAL A 81 -5.99 -13.52 -4.31
N PRO A 82 -6.53 -13.63 -5.55
CA PRO A 82 -5.77 -13.40 -6.78
C PRO A 82 -5.16 -11.99 -6.84
N ASN A 83 -4.14 -11.81 -7.69
CA ASN A 83 -3.47 -10.53 -7.86
C ASN A 83 -3.47 -10.10 -9.34
N TYR A 84 -3.65 -8.81 -9.60
CA TYR A 84 -3.64 -8.26 -10.96
C TYR A 84 -2.24 -8.17 -11.57
N GLY A 85 -1.17 -8.17 -10.77
CA GLY A 85 0.21 -7.98 -11.24
C GLY A 85 0.71 -9.07 -12.20
N GLY A 86 0.06 -10.23 -12.27
CA GLY A 86 0.34 -11.29 -13.23
C GLY A 86 -0.51 -11.25 -14.50
N LEU A 87 -1.46 -10.32 -14.61
CA LEU A 87 -2.36 -10.26 -15.77
C LEU A 87 -1.70 -9.54 -16.95
N ALA A 88 -1.67 -10.19 -18.11
CA ALA A 88 -1.19 -9.57 -19.36
C ALA A 88 -1.97 -8.29 -19.69
N SER A 89 -3.29 -8.29 -19.48
CA SER A 89 -4.16 -7.13 -19.68
C SER A 89 -3.78 -5.93 -18.79
N TYR A 90 -3.30 -6.17 -17.57
CA TYR A 90 -2.80 -5.10 -16.70
C TYR A 90 -1.54 -4.45 -17.27
N HIS A 91 -0.58 -5.25 -17.69
CA HIS A 91 0.67 -4.76 -18.28
C HIS A 91 0.42 -4.02 -19.60
N GLU A 92 -0.55 -4.49 -20.40
CA GLU A 92 -0.96 -3.84 -21.63
C GLU A 92 -1.59 -2.48 -21.37
N ALA A 93 -2.53 -2.39 -20.42
CA ALA A 93 -3.15 -1.13 -20.02
C ALA A 93 -2.12 -0.10 -19.53
N VAL A 94 -1.14 -0.56 -18.72
CA VAL A 94 -0.04 0.30 -18.23
C VAL A 94 0.82 0.79 -19.40
N ARG A 95 1.17 -0.08 -20.36
CA ARG A 95 1.98 0.28 -21.53
C ARG A 95 1.28 1.30 -22.43
N ARG A 96 -0.05 1.20 -22.56
CA ARG A 96 -0.87 2.14 -23.31
C ARG A 96 -1.18 3.43 -22.56
N GLY A 97 -0.76 3.57 -21.30
CA GLY A 97 -1.08 4.73 -20.48
C GLY A 97 -2.57 4.89 -20.18
N GLU A 98 -3.32 3.78 -20.17
CA GLU A 98 -4.75 3.79 -19.86
C GLU A 98 -5.03 4.30 -18.46
N LYS A 99 -6.23 4.81 -18.22
CA LYS A 99 -6.66 5.21 -16.89
C LYS A 99 -6.59 4.00 -15.94
N PRO A 100 -6.14 4.18 -14.70
CA PRO A 100 -6.13 3.10 -13.71
C PRO A 100 -7.51 2.46 -13.55
N TRP A 101 -7.54 1.15 -13.46
CA TRP A 101 -8.78 0.43 -13.19
C TRP A 101 -9.34 0.83 -11.83
N THR A 102 -10.65 0.96 -11.74
CA THR A 102 -11.34 1.08 -10.47
C THR A 102 -11.16 -0.21 -9.64
N VAL A 103 -11.43 -0.13 -8.34
CA VAL A 103 -11.42 -1.32 -7.47
C VAL A 103 -12.38 -2.40 -8.01
N GLY A 104 -13.60 -2.02 -8.42
CA GLY A 104 -14.57 -2.95 -8.98
C GLY A 104 -14.05 -3.64 -10.24
N GLN A 105 -13.54 -2.88 -11.21
CA GLN A 105 -12.93 -3.43 -12.42
C GLN A 105 -11.73 -4.35 -12.11
N THR A 106 -10.93 -4.01 -11.10
CA THR A 106 -9.81 -4.86 -10.70
C THR A 106 -10.30 -6.17 -10.13
N LEU A 107 -11.28 -6.15 -9.22
CA LEU A 107 -11.86 -7.35 -8.61
C LEU A 107 -12.48 -8.28 -9.66
N GLU A 108 -13.21 -7.74 -10.62
CA GLU A 108 -13.79 -8.49 -11.73
C GLU A 108 -12.71 -9.14 -12.60
N ARG A 109 -11.72 -8.36 -13.04
CA ARG A 109 -10.66 -8.83 -13.96
C ARG A 109 -9.77 -9.90 -13.36
N VAL A 110 -9.54 -9.89 -12.04
CA VAL A 110 -8.78 -10.94 -11.36
C VAL A 110 -9.65 -12.14 -10.97
N GLY A 111 -10.97 -12.04 -11.11
CA GLY A 111 -11.88 -13.07 -10.64
C GLY A 111 -11.81 -13.23 -9.11
N ALA A 112 -11.92 -12.11 -8.36
CA ALA A 112 -11.63 -12.08 -6.92
C ALA A 112 -12.56 -12.96 -6.06
N ASP A 113 -13.63 -13.51 -6.63
CA ASP A 113 -14.51 -14.48 -5.97
C ASP A 113 -13.98 -15.92 -6.00
N ARG A 114 -12.96 -16.18 -6.84
CA ARG A 114 -12.27 -17.48 -6.91
C ARG A 114 -10.89 -17.33 -6.31
N LEU A 115 -10.61 -18.13 -5.27
CA LEU A 115 -9.31 -18.11 -4.62
C LEU A 115 -8.29 -18.96 -5.41
N ASP A 116 -7.03 -18.54 -5.44
CA ASP A 116 -5.95 -19.30 -6.08
C ASP A 116 -5.61 -20.59 -5.31
N PHE A 117 -5.89 -20.60 -4.00
CA PHE A 117 -5.74 -21.73 -3.08
C PHE A 117 -6.59 -21.51 -1.83
N ASP A 118 -6.83 -22.58 -1.08
CA ASP A 118 -7.56 -22.52 0.18
C ASP A 118 -6.85 -21.62 1.20
N PRO A 119 -7.61 -20.75 1.92
CA PRO A 119 -7.04 -19.85 2.91
C PRO A 119 -6.19 -20.59 3.95
N GLY A 120 -4.95 -20.13 4.09
CA GLY A 120 -3.97 -20.72 5.01
C GLY A 120 -3.14 -21.86 4.41
N LYS A 121 -3.51 -22.42 3.26
CA LYS A 121 -2.80 -23.57 2.63
C LYS A 121 -1.66 -23.16 1.72
N GLY A 122 -1.52 -21.87 1.41
CA GLY A 122 -0.46 -21.36 0.57
C GLY A 122 -0.06 -19.94 0.93
N TRP A 123 0.87 -19.39 0.15
CA TRP A 123 1.30 -18.00 0.21
C TRP A 123 1.42 -17.43 -1.21
N ARG A 124 0.80 -16.30 -1.45
CA ARG A 124 0.93 -15.52 -2.69
C ARG A 124 0.69 -14.06 -2.42
N TYR A 125 1.65 -13.22 -2.78
CA TYR A 125 1.51 -11.77 -2.67
C TYR A 125 0.30 -11.28 -3.45
N SER A 126 -0.58 -10.52 -2.79
CA SER A 126 -1.77 -9.95 -3.42
C SER A 126 -1.97 -8.49 -3.03
N ASN A 127 -1.95 -7.59 -4.02
CA ASN A 127 -2.39 -6.21 -3.84
C ASN A 127 -3.90 -6.16 -3.58
N VAL A 128 -4.65 -7.06 -4.22
CA VAL A 128 -6.12 -7.14 -4.10
C VAL A 128 -6.53 -7.54 -2.68
N GLY A 129 -5.76 -8.41 -2.02
CA GLY A 129 -5.98 -8.73 -0.61
C GLY A 129 -5.97 -7.49 0.28
N TYR A 130 -5.14 -6.50 -0.02
CA TYR A 130 -5.09 -5.25 0.73
C TYR A 130 -6.19 -4.25 0.38
N PHE A 131 -6.93 -4.43 -0.71
CA PHE A 131 -8.20 -3.70 -0.91
C PHE A 131 -9.24 -4.10 0.14
N PHE A 132 -9.30 -5.39 0.52
CA PHE A 132 -10.18 -5.86 1.58
C PHE A 132 -9.72 -5.38 2.96
N VAL A 133 -8.42 -5.32 3.24
CA VAL A 133 -7.88 -4.72 4.47
C VAL A 133 -8.27 -3.24 4.56
N ARG A 134 -8.06 -2.47 3.48
CA ARG A 134 -8.48 -1.07 3.40
C ARG A 134 -9.98 -0.92 3.68
N ARG A 135 -10.83 -1.69 3.00
CA ARG A 135 -12.28 -1.65 3.17
C ARG A 135 -12.72 -2.00 4.60
N LEU A 136 -12.04 -2.95 5.25
CA LEU A 136 -12.27 -3.26 6.66
C LEU A 136 -11.98 -2.05 7.54
N ILE A 137 -10.83 -1.39 7.35
CA ILE A 137 -10.47 -0.19 8.11
C ILE A 137 -11.51 0.92 7.93
N GLU A 138 -11.85 1.26 6.67
CA GLU A 138 -12.81 2.30 6.34
C GLU A 138 -14.18 2.02 7.00
N ARG A 139 -14.66 0.78 6.93
CA ARG A 139 -15.92 0.39 7.54
C ARG A 139 -15.89 0.39 9.07
N THR A 140 -14.81 -0.08 9.68
CA THR A 140 -14.68 -0.15 11.13
C THR A 140 -14.57 1.24 11.75
N THR A 141 -13.89 2.17 11.06
CA THR A 141 -13.69 3.54 11.53
C THR A 141 -14.81 4.51 11.10
N GLY A 142 -15.61 4.15 10.08
CA GLY A 142 -16.56 5.08 9.46
C GLY A 142 -15.90 6.23 8.70
N ARG A 143 -14.58 6.16 8.42
CA ARG A 143 -13.78 7.23 7.83
C ARG A 143 -13.16 6.79 6.50
N ASP A 144 -12.82 7.75 5.64
CA ASP A 144 -11.97 7.47 4.49
C ASP A 144 -10.58 6.98 4.95
N ILE A 145 -9.92 6.21 4.10
CA ILE A 145 -8.65 5.57 4.46
C ILE A 145 -7.55 6.58 4.78
N GLY A 146 -7.53 7.75 4.14
CA GLY A 146 -6.52 8.78 4.42
C GLY A 146 -6.66 9.32 5.85
N SER A 147 -7.89 9.63 6.27
CA SER A 147 -8.22 10.05 7.62
C SER A 147 -7.96 8.95 8.64
N ALA A 148 -8.38 7.72 8.34
CA ALA A 148 -8.15 6.57 9.23
C ALA A 148 -6.66 6.30 9.46
N LEU A 149 -5.83 6.33 8.40
CA LEU A 149 -4.38 6.14 8.53
C LEU A 149 -3.71 7.26 9.31
N ARG A 150 -4.18 8.50 9.14
CA ARG A 150 -3.68 9.63 9.93
C ARG A 150 -3.89 9.38 11.41
N ASP A 151 -5.13 9.12 11.82
CA ASP A 151 -5.47 8.95 13.23
C ASP A 151 -4.85 7.71 13.88
N LEU A 152 -4.80 6.59 13.14
CA LEU A 152 -4.37 5.32 13.68
C LEU A 152 -2.85 5.11 13.61
N VAL A 153 -2.17 5.80 12.68
CA VAL A 153 -0.75 5.52 12.40
C VAL A 153 0.09 6.78 12.36
N PHE A 154 -0.26 7.76 11.50
CA PHE A 154 0.68 8.83 11.19
C PHE A 154 0.81 9.87 12.31
N ASP A 155 -0.30 10.32 12.87
CA ASP A 155 -0.29 11.32 13.94
C ASP A 155 0.31 10.74 15.24
N PRO A 156 -0.03 9.50 15.68
CA PRO A 156 0.61 8.89 16.85
C PRO A 156 2.13 8.70 16.71
N LEU A 157 2.62 8.58 15.49
CA LEU A 157 4.07 8.45 15.19
C LEU A 157 4.73 9.78 14.82
N GLY A 158 4.04 10.91 14.90
CA GLY A 158 4.57 12.22 14.52
C GLY A 158 4.87 12.36 13.02
N LEU A 159 4.30 11.52 12.15
CA LEU A 159 4.57 11.49 10.71
C LEU A 159 3.73 12.53 9.95
N GLY A 160 3.75 13.77 10.39
CA GLY A 160 2.92 14.86 9.85
C GLY A 160 3.13 15.19 8.36
N SER A 161 4.25 14.76 7.76
CA SER A 161 4.54 14.97 6.33
C SER A 161 3.94 13.89 5.42
N VAL A 162 3.52 12.73 5.97
CA VAL A 162 2.97 11.63 5.18
C VAL A 162 1.57 11.97 4.70
N ARG A 163 1.30 11.68 3.43
CA ARG A 163 -0.01 11.87 2.80
C ARG A 163 -0.35 10.67 1.93
N LEU A 164 -1.62 10.26 1.94
CA LEU A 164 -2.11 9.30 0.98
C LEU A 164 -2.43 10.03 -0.33
N ALA A 165 -1.86 9.56 -1.43
CA ALA A 165 -2.19 10.07 -2.76
C ALA A 165 -3.52 9.44 -3.21
N THR A 166 -4.59 10.25 -3.24
CA THR A 166 -5.95 9.82 -3.62
C THR A 166 -6.32 10.19 -5.06
N SER A 167 -5.47 10.98 -5.73
CA SER A 167 -5.67 11.40 -7.12
C SER A 167 -4.36 11.48 -7.89
N ALA A 168 -4.45 11.45 -9.22
CA ALA A 168 -3.30 11.66 -10.10
C ALA A 168 -2.62 13.01 -9.83
N ARG A 169 -3.38 14.06 -9.48
CA ARG A 169 -2.82 15.38 -9.13
C ARG A 169 -1.99 15.32 -7.84
N SER A 170 -2.46 14.63 -6.80
CA SER A 170 -1.70 14.49 -5.56
C SER A 170 -0.43 13.66 -5.76
N PHE A 171 -0.43 12.76 -6.75
CA PHE A 171 0.75 12.00 -7.15
C PHE A 171 1.72 12.83 -8.01
N ALA A 172 1.21 13.69 -8.89
CA ALA A 172 2.01 14.54 -9.77
C ALA A 172 2.76 15.66 -9.02
N LEU A 173 2.18 16.19 -7.93
CA LEU A 173 2.87 17.15 -7.05
C LEU A 173 4.15 16.58 -6.40
N HIS A 174 4.34 15.27 -6.48
CA HIS A 174 5.51 14.57 -5.97
C HIS A 174 6.52 14.24 -7.09
N ARG A 175 6.16 14.46 -8.36
CA ARG A 175 7.01 14.25 -9.54
C ARG A 175 7.75 15.52 -10.01
N GLY A 176 7.65 16.61 -9.27
CA GLY A 176 8.34 17.86 -9.60
C GLY A 176 9.86 17.77 -9.58
N GLY A 177 10.41 16.86 -10.38
CA GLY A 177 11.84 16.64 -10.55
C GLY A 177 12.22 15.46 -11.44
N LEU A 178 11.29 14.61 -11.87
CA LEU A 178 11.67 13.35 -12.55
C LEU A 178 10.98 13.08 -13.90
N CYS A 179 10.23 14.03 -14.48
CA CYS A 179 9.76 13.95 -15.86
C CYS A 179 9.67 15.33 -16.50
N ALA A 180 10.81 15.92 -16.76
CA ALA A 180 10.98 16.93 -17.81
C ALA A 180 12.24 16.53 -18.59
N ARG A 181 12.03 15.79 -19.62
CA ARG A 181 12.63 15.65 -20.98
C ARG A 181 12.62 14.21 -21.42
#